data_84af205aa5fde5ed2b50aaf2e1781d3a
#
_entry.id   84af205aa5fde5ed2b50aaf2e1781d3a
#
_cell.length_a   1.000
_cell.length_b   1.000
_cell.length_c   1.000
_cell.angle_alpha   90.00
_cell.angle_beta   90.00
_cell.angle_gamma   90.00
#
_symmetry.space_group_name_H-M   'P 1'
#
loop_
_entity.id
_entity.type
_entity.pdbx_description
1 polymer ?
#
loop_
_entity_poly.entity_id
_entity_poly.type
_entity_poly.pdbx_seq_one_letter_code
_entity_poly.pdbx_strand_id
1 'polypeptide(L)'
;MSNQIKTNSPRAWLLAARPKTLTGAAVPVMIGLSLAFADGGWQRFLVVPALLCLLFAFVMQIDANFVNDYFDFKKGDDDEHRLGPRRACAQGWVTSQGMVVAIAITTVLAGLIGLPLIFWGGWEMVLVGVCCVVFCFLYTTHLSRWGMGDLLVLLFFGLVPVCATYYIQRHTLTTEVLLSSLACGMVVDTLLMVNNYRDREGDRRHGKRTLVVLIGEKASELLYLSLGLAACLIGLVFLFPGRYCTFILPFIYLALHGHTYRQMKTIKQGKALNQILGLTARNIFIYGLLFTIGVLLDVAFIK
;
A
#
# COMPACT_ATOMS: atom_id res chain seq x y z
N MET A 1 16.97 -21.17 24.87
CA MET A 1 15.88 -21.96 24.20
C MET A 1 15.50 -21.24 22.92
N SER A 2 15.81 -21.78 21.76
CA SER A 2 15.42 -21.21 20.46
C SER A 2 13.90 -21.25 20.35
N ASN A 3 13.27 -20.09 20.25
CA ASN A 3 11.82 -19.94 20.05
C ASN A 3 11.49 -20.43 18.61
N GLN A 4 11.63 -21.75 18.35
CA GLN A 4 11.29 -22.33 17.06
C GLN A 4 9.79 -22.17 16.82
N ILE A 5 9.43 -21.52 15.73
CA ILE A 5 8.04 -21.34 15.31
C ILE A 5 7.55 -22.69 14.78
N LYS A 6 6.52 -23.26 15.43
CA LYS A 6 5.90 -24.51 14.97
C LYS A 6 5.25 -24.30 13.59
N THR A 7 5.52 -25.21 12.66
CA THR A 7 4.96 -25.17 11.31
C THR A 7 3.44 -25.15 11.33
N ASN A 8 2.84 -24.31 10.48
CA ASN A 8 1.40 -24.07 10.35
C ASN A 8 0.70 -23.62 11.66
N SER A 9 1.46 -23.10 12.63
CA SER A 9 0.87 -22.54 13.86
C SER A 9 0.20 -21.19 13.61
N PRO A 10 -0.73 -20.75 14.50
CA PRO A 10 -1.33 -19.41 14.39
C PRO A 10 -0.29 -18.29 14.32
N ARG A 11 0.82 -18.42 15.06
CA ARG A 11 1.95 -17.49 15.03
C ARG A 11 2.63 -17.46 13.66
N ALA A 12 2.82 -18.62 13.01
CA ALA A 12 3.38 -18.71 11.67
C ALA A 12 2.50 -17.99 10.65
N TRP A 13 1.19 -18.18 10.70
CA TRP A 13 0.22 -17.52 9.83
C TRP A 13 0.13 -16.01 10.07
N LEU A 14 0.17 -15.56 11.32
CA LEU A 14 0.23 -14.13 11.65
C LEU A 14 1.48 -13.47 11.05
N LEU A 15 2.63 -14.14 11.11
CA LEU A 15 3.86 -13.63 10.52
C LEU A 15 3.80 -13.61 8.99
N ALA A 16 3.19 -14.61 8.36
CA ALA A 16 2.97 -14.68 6.91
C ALA A 16 2.01 -13.56 6.43
N ALA A 17 0.94 -13.30 7.17
CA ALA A 17 -0.03 -12.24 6.87
C ALA A 17 0.53 -10.81 6.99
N ARG A 18 1.64 -10.61 7.73
CA ARG A 18 2.34 -9.31 7.90
C ARG A 18 1.41 -8.16 8.31
N PRO A 19 0.83 -8.15 9.51
CA PRO A 19 -0.14 -7.14 9.93
C PRO A 19 0.34 -5.69 9.78
N LYS A 20 1.65 -5.46 9.86
CA LYS A 20 2.24 -4.12 9.68
C LYS A 20 2.01 -3.53 8.28
N THR A 21 1.76 -4.36 7.26
CA THR A 21 1.49 -3.88 5.90
C THR A 21 0.04 -3.47 5.69
N LEU A 22 -0.87 -3.85 6.59
CA LEU A 22 -2.28 -3.48 6.53
C LEU A 22 -2.49 -1.96 6.65
N THR A 23 -1.57 -1.24 7.30
CA THR A 23 -1.60 0.22 7.35
C THR A 23 -1.54 0.83 5.95
N GLY A 24 -0.73 0.25 5.05
CA GLY A 24 -0.65 0.69 3.65
C GLY A 24 -1.95 0.47 2.87
N ALA A 25 -2.71 -0.59 3.19
CA ALA A 25 -4.01 -0.85 2.58
C ALA A 25 -5.14 0.00 3.19
N ALA A 26 -5.03 0.38 4.47
CA ALA A 26 -6.03 1.22 5.14
C ALA A 26 -6.02 2.68 4.64
N VAL A 27 -4.83 3.25 4.41
CA VAL A 27 -4.66 4.66 4.08
C VAL A 27 -5.45 5.11 2.85
N PRO A 28 -5.38 4.44 1.69
CA PRO A 28 -6.15 4.87 0.53
C PRO A 28 -7.67 4.80 0.75
N VAL A 29 -8.16 3.79 1.48
CA VAL A 29 -9.58 3.68 1.84
C VAL A 29 -9.99 4.83 2.77
N MET A 30 -9.17 5.15 3.79
CA MET A 30 -9.42 6.28 4.70
C MET A 30 -9.51 7.61 3.94
N ILE A 31 -8.61 7.86 2.99
CA ILE A 31 -8.61 9.07 2.15
C ILE A 31 -9.90 9.13 1.31
N GLY A 32 -10.25 8.05 0.60
CA GLY A 32 -11.46 7.98 -0.20
C GLY A 32 -12.73 8.21 0.62
N LEU A 33 -12.83 7.59 1.80
CA LEU A 33 -13.97 7.76 2.72
C LEU A 33 -14.05 9.17 3.30
N SER A 34 -12.93 9.78 3.69
CA SER A 34 -12.93 11.14 4.24
C SER A 34 -13.41 12.17 3.22
N LEU A 35 -12.95 12.06 1.95
CA LEU A 35 -13.41 12.90 0.86
C LEU A 35 -14.90 12.69 0.57
N ALA A 36 -15.35 11.44 0.53
CA ALA A 36 -16.76 11.12 0.33
C ALA A 36 -17.65 11.68 1.45
N PHE A 37 -17.15 11.65 2.69
CA PHE A 37 -17.82 12.25 3.84
C PHE A 37 -17.87 13.78 3.73
N ALA A 38 -16.79 14.42 3.30
CA ALA A 38 -16.75 15.87 3.11
C ALA A 38 -17.79 16.36 2.09
N ASP A 39 -17.96 15.61 1.00
CA ASP A 39 -18.88 15.99 -0.09
C ASP A 39 -20.34 15.58 0.17
N GLY A 40 -20.60 14.64 1.07
CA GLY A 40 -21.94 14.11 1.34
C GLY A 40 -22.52 14.37 2.70
N GLY A 41 -21.67 14.64 3.68
CA GLY A 41 -22.05 14.70 5.07
C GLY A 41 -22.50 13.34 5.62
N TRP A 42 -22.85 13.33 6.92
CA TRP A 42 -23.29 12.10 7.59
C TRP A 42 -24.55 11.48 7.01
N GLN A 43 -25.49 12.31 6.53
CA GLN A 43 -26.78 11.84 6.01
C GLN A 43 -26.66 10.99 4.74
N ARG A 44 -25.60 11.18 3.98
CA ARG A 44 -25.34 10.46 2.72
C ARG A 44 -24.15 9.50 2.81
N PHE A 45 -23.60 9.28 4.00
CA PHE A 45 -22.48 8.38 4.21
C PHE A 45 -22.95 6.94 4.42
N LEU A 46 -22.48 6.04 3.56
CA LEU A 46 -22.86 4.63 3.55
C LEU A 46 -21.85 3.80 4.36
N VAL A 47 -22.21 3.44 5.59
CA VAL A 47 -21.32 2.73 6.53
C VAL A 47 -21.01 1.30 6.06
N VAL A 48 -22.01 0.57 5.57
CA VAL A 48 -21.82 -0.84 5.15
C VAL A 48 -20.79 -0.96 4.02
N PRO A 49 -20.94 -0.27 2.87
CA PRO A 49 -19.92 -0.35 1.82
C PRO A 49 -18.56 0.23 2.26
N ALA A 50 -18.52 1.20 3.18
CA ALA A 50 -17.26 1.69 3.74
C ALA A 50 -16.49 0.58 4.46
N LEU A 51 -17.17 -0.21 5.30
CA LEU A 51 -16.57 -1.36 5.98
C LEU A 51 -16.17 -2.46 5.01
N LEU A 52 -16.99 -2.74 3.98
CA LEU A 52 -16.65 -3.73 2.96
C LEU A 52 -15.42 -3.33 2.15
N CYS A 53 -15.26 -2.04 1.78
CA CYS A 53 -14.04 -1.54 1.11
C CYS A 53 -12.80 -1.76 1.99
N LEU A 54 -12.88 -1.47 3.28
CA LEU A 54 -11.75 -1.65 4.21
C LEU A 54 -11.41 -3.13 4.38
N LEU A 55 -12.41 -3.99 4.56
CA LEU A 55 -12.21 -5.44 4.69
C LEU A 55 -11.65 -6.04 3.40
N PHE A 56 -12.16 -5.63 2.24
CA PHE A 56 -11.63 -6.05 0.93
C PHE A 56 -10.15 -5.67 0.80
N ALA A 57 -9.80 -4.42 1.11
CA ALA A 57 -8.42 -3.95 1.05
C ALA A 57 -7.49 -4.75 1.99
N PHE A 58 -7.94 -5.09 3.20
CA PHE A 58 -7.17 -5.90 4.14
C PHE A 58 -6.98 -7.34 3.66
N VAL A 59 -8.03 -7.97 3.16
CA VAL A 59 -7.94 -9.35 2.66
C VAL A 59 -7.06 -9.41 1.42
N MET A 60 -7.19 -8.48 0.48
CA MET A 60 -6.32 -8.38 -0.70
C MET A 60 -4.85 -8.13 -0.32
N GLN A 61 -4.59 -7.33 0.73
CA GLN A 61 -3.22 -7.12 1.23
C GLN A 61 -2.62 -8.40 1.85
N ILE A 62 -3.43 -9.17 2.58
CA ILE A 62 -2.99 -10.47 3.13
C ILE A 62 -2.74 -11.46 1.99
N ASP A 63 -3.64 -11.52 1.01
CA ASP A 63 -3.50 -12.36 -0.18
C ASP A 63 -2.22 -12.03 -0.94
N ALA A 64 -1.94 -10.75 -1.20
CA ALA A 64 -0.71 -10.30 -1.83
C ALA A 64 0.55 -10.71 -1.03
N ASN A 65 0.50 -10.69 0.29
CA ASN A 65 1.60 -11.17 1.13
C ASN A 65 1.83 -12.68 0.99
N PHE A 66 0.76 -13.48 0.92
CA PHE A 66 0.82 -14.93 0.71
C PHE A 66 1.31 -15.29 -0.68
N VAL A 67 0.78 -14.62 -1.71
CA VAL A 67 1.21 -14.77 -3.11
C VAL A 67 2.71 -14.46 -3.24
N ASN A 68 3.17 -13.34 -2.68
CA ASN A 68 4.59 -12.98 -2.67
C ASN A 68 5.45 -14.01 -1.93
N ASP A 69 4.99 -14.53 -0.77
CA ASP A 69 5.72 -15.51 0.02
C ASP A 69 5.89 -16.82 -0.75
N TYR A 70 4.82 -17.31 -1.38
CA TYR A 70 4.82 -18.55 -2.15
C TYR A 70 5.68 -18.47 -3.42
N PHE A 71 5.46 -17.43 -4.26
CA PHE A 71 6.13 -17.36 -5.56
C PHE A 71 7.60 -16.98 -5.44
N ASP A 72 7.99 -16.09 -4.50
CA ASP A 72 9.39 -15.77 -4.25
C ASP A 72 10.15 -17.00 -3.75
N PHE A 73 9.53 -17.80 -2.83
CA PHE A 73 10.09 -19.08 -2.38
C PHE A 73 10.27 -20.07 -3.54
N LYS A 74 9.25 -20.24 -4.41
CA LYS A 74 9.31 -21.14 -5.56
C LYS A 74 10.38 -20.74 -6.59
N LYS A 75 10.67 -19.46 -6.72
CA LYS A 75 11.71 -18.93 -7.62
C LYS A 75 13.12 -18.98 -7.03
N GLY A 76 13.24 -19.26 -5.73
CA GLY A 76 14.52 -19.22 -5.03
C GLY A 76 15.03 -17.80 -4.73
N ASP A 77 14.15 -16.79 -4.80
CA ASP A 77 14.50 -15.40 -4.49
C ASP A 77 14.70 -15.16 -2.98
N ASP A 78 14.27 -16.11 -2.15
CA ASP A 78 14.32 -16.04 -0.68
C ASP A 78 15.47 -16.91 -0.11
N ASP A 79 16.68 -16.62 -0.54
CA ASP A 79 17.90 -17.30 -0.10
C ASP A 79 18.40 -16.83 1.29
N GLU A 80 19.52 -17.42 1.77
CA GLU A 80 20.15 -17.07 3.05
C GLU A 80 20.70 -15.63 3.09
N HIS A 81 20.95 -15.02 1.92
CA HIS A 81 21.46 -13.66 1.76
C HIS A 81 20.35 -12.59 1.80
N ARG A 82 19.08 -13.01 1.91
CA ARG A 82 17.96 -12.10 1.99
C ARG A 82 18.13 -11.08 3.12
N LEU A 83 18.08 -9.78 2.76
CA LEU A 83 18.16 -8.67 3.71
C LEU A 83 16.83 -8.34 4.37
N GLY A 84 15.72 -8.58 3.66
CA GLY A 84 14.36 -8.32 4.11
C GLY A 84 13.87 -9.25 5.23
N PRO A 85 12.64 -8.98 5.76
CA PRO A 85 12.04 -9.85 6.75
C PRO A 85 11.96 -11.32 6.28
N ARG A 86 12.10 -12.24 7.22
CA ARG A 86 12.02 -13.66 6.93
C ARG A 86 10.66 -14.04 6.34
N ARG A 87 10.66 -14.92 5.34
CA ARG A 87 9.47 -15.43 4.65
C ARG A 87 9.02 -16.76 5.26
N ALA A 88 7.70 -16.94 5.39
CA ALA A 88 7.16 -18.09 6.09
C ALA A 88 7.44 -19.43 5.37
N CYS A 89 7.33 -19.47 4.04
CA CYS A 89 7.67 -20.65 3.25
C CYS A 89 9.17 -20.97 3.29
N ALA A 90 10.02 -19.98 3.09
CA ALA A 90 11.48 -20.15 3.10
C ALA A 90 12.03 -20.61 4.46
N GLN A 91 11.37 -20.25 5.56
CA GLN A 91 11.73 -20.65 6.92
C GLN A 91 11.06 -21.96 7.37
N GLY A 92 10.23 -22.59 6.51
CA GLY A 92 9.46 -23.79 6.90
C GLY A 92 8.37 -23.53 7.95
N TRP A 93 8.03 -22.26 8.23
CA TRP A 93 6.96 -21.92 9.17
C TRP A 93 5.58 -22.24 8.62
N VAL A 94 5.42 -22.15 7.29
CA VAL A 94 4.22 -22.56 6.57
C VAL A 94 4.63 -23.47 5.42
N THR A 95 3.91 -24.58 5.25
CA THR A 95 4.15 -25.50 4.14
C THR A 95 3.69 -24.88 2.81
N SER A 96 4.37 -25.20 1.70
CA SER A 96 3.96 -24.72 0.36
C SER A 96 2.53 -25.10 0.01
N GLN A 97 2.07 -26.29 0.37
CA GLN A 97 0.67 -26.72 0.16
C GLN A 97 -0.30 -25.89 1.01
N GLY A 98 0.04 -25.68 2.30
CA GLY A 98 -0.75 -24.82 3.18
C GLY A 98 -0.85 -23.39 2.64
N MET A 99 0.24 -22.83 2.08
CA MET A 99 0.25 -21.50 1.52
C MET A 99 -0.66 -21.40 0.27
N VAL A 100 -0.64 -22.40 -0.63
CA VAL A 100 -1.54 -22.45 -1.80
C VAL A 100 -3.00 -22.47 -1.36
N VAL A 101 -3.33 -23.28 -0.35
CA VAL A 101 -4.70 -23.32 0.20
C VAL A 101 -5.09 -21.97 0.82
N ALA A 102 -4.17 -21.34 1.56
CA ALA A 102 -4.43 -20.03 2.16
C ALA A 102 -4.66 -18.95 1.10
N ILE A 103 -3.87 -18.92 0.01
CA ILE A 103 -4.08 -18.04 -1.14
C ILE A 103 -5.49 -18.27 -1.74
N ALA A 104 -5.87 -19.52 -2.00
CA ALA A 104 -7.19 -19.81 -2.52
C ALA A 104 -8.31 -19.32 -1.59
N ILE A 105 -8.16 -19.53 -0.28
CA ILE A 105 -9.13 -19.07 0.73
C ILE A 105 -9.20 -17.54 0.76
N THR A 106 -8.08 -16.82 0.79
CA THR A 106 -8.05 -15.36 0.85
C THR A 106 -8.58 -14.73 -0.44
N THR A 107 -8.26 -15.28 -1.61
CA THR A 107 -8.81 -14.82 -2.90
C THR A 107 -10.33 -15.00 -2.96
N VAL A 108 -10.86 -16.18 -2.55
CA VAL A 108 -12.32 -16.42 -2.49
C VAL A 108 -12.97 -15.49 -1.48
N LEU A 109 -12.37 -15.30 -0.30
CA LEU A 109 -12.89 -14.39 0.72
C LEU A 109 -12.93 -12.94 0.22
N ALA A 110 -11.90 -12.48 -0.50
CA ALA A 110 -11.90 -11.17 -1.15
C ALA A 110 -13.07 -11.05 -2.14
N GLY A 111 -13.30 -12.08 -2.95
CA GLY A 111 -14.47 -12.13 -3.84
C GLY A 111 -15.80 -12.02 -3.09
N LEU A 112 -15.97 -12.79 -2.02
CA LEU A 112 -17.21 -12.77 -1.19
C LEU A 112 -17.45 -11.41 -0.51
N ILE A 113 -16.38 -10.70 -0.11
CA ILE A 113 -16.47 -9.36 0.48
C ILE A 113 -16.66 -8.29 -0.60
N GLY A 114 -16.04 -8.45 -1.76
CA GLY A 114 -16.09 -7.48 -2.85
C GLY A 114 -17.38 -7.53 -3.65
N LEU A 115 -17.96 -8.73 -3.89
CA LEU A 115 -19.18 -8.88 -4.69
C LEU A 115 -20.37 -8.04 -4.20
N PRO A 116 -20.68 -7.93 -2.90
CA PRO A 116 -21.75 -7.07 -2.44
C PRO A 116 -21.59 -5.59 -2.79
N LEU A 117 -20.34 -5.11 -3.05
CA LEU A 117 -20.11 -3.73 -3.46
C LEU A 117 -20.78 -3.36 -4.78
N ILE A 118 -21.19 -4.35 -5.59
CA ILE A 118 -21.99 -4.16 -6.81
C ILE A 118 -23.30 -3.40 -6.52
N PHE A 119 -23.93 -3.67 -5.38
CA PHE A 119 -25.20 -3.02 -5.01
C PHE A 119 -25.07 -1.49 -4.86
N TRP A 120 -23.87 -1.00 -4.58
CA TRP A 120 -23.59 0.43 -4.42
C TRP A 120 -22.71 1.02 -5.52
N GLY A 121 -21.82 0.25 -6.12
CA GLY A 121 -20.86 0.74 -7.11
C GLY A 121 -21.12 0.27 -8.54
N GLY A 122 -22.19 -0.54 -8.76
CA GLY A 122 -22.48 -1.07 -10.09
C GLY A 122 -21.58 -2.23 -10.51
N TRP A 123 -21.81 -2.72 -11.73
CA TRP A 123 -21.05 -3.86 -12.29
C TRP A 123 -19.57 -3.56 -12.51
N GLU A 124 -19.20 -2.29 -12.58
CA GLU A 124 -17.81 -1.84 -12.67
C GLU A 124 -16.98 -2.36 -11.52
N MET A 125 -17.57 -2.59 -10.34
CA MET A 125 -16.89 -3.14 -9.18
C MET A 125 -16.42 -4.59 -9.39
N VAL A 126 -17.10 -5.36 -10.25
CA VAL A 126 -16.63 -6.70 -10.64
C VAL A 126 -15.32 -6.58 -11.41
N LEU A 127 -15.27 -5.67 -12.39
CA LEU A 127 -14.05 -5.44 -13.17
C LEU A 127 -12.89 -4.97 -12.26
N VAL A 128 -13.15 -4.04 -11.35
CA VAL A 128 -12.16 -3.57 -10.37
C VAL A 128 -11.66 -4.73 -9.51
N GLY A 129 -12.56 -5.56 -8.96
CA GLY A 129 -12.20 -6.72 -8.14
C GLY A 129 -11.37 -7.75 -8.91
N VAL A 130 -11.78 -8.09 -10.14
CA VAL A 130 -11.03 -9.01 -11.01
C VAL A 130 -9.64 -8.45 -11.33
N CYS A 131 -9.54 -7.16 -11.67
CA CYS A 131 -8.25 -6.50 -11.89
C CYS A 131 -7.38 -6.57 -10.63
N CYS A 132 -7.92 -6.30 -9.43
CA CYS A 132 -7.14 -6.39 -8.19
C CYS A 132 -6.55 -7.79 -7.99
N VAL A 133 -7.35 -8.85 -8.19
CA VAL A 133 -6.88 -10.23 -8.07
C VAL A 133 -5.84 -10.55 -9.14
N VAL A 134 -6.14 -10.32 -10.41
CA VAL A 134 -5.23 -10.64 -11.53
C VAL A 134 -3.89 -9.94 -11.36
N PHE A 135 -3.90 -8.63 -11.06
CA PHE A 135 -2.66 -7.88 -10.89
C PHE A 135 -1.92 -8.21 -9.59
N CYS A 136 -2.57 -8.70 -8.55
CA CYS A 136 -1.92 -9.25 -7.37
C CYS A 136 -0.98 -10.40 -7.74
N PHE A 137 -1.45 -11.34 -8.57
CA PHE A 137 -0.63 -12.46 -9.07
C PHE A 137 0.41 -12.00 -10.09
N LEU A 138 0.02 -11.18 -11.07
CA LEU A 138 0.93 -10.68 -12.11
C LEU A 138 2.08 -9.84 -11.54
N TYR A 139 1.81 -9.06 -10.51
CA TYR A 139 2.83 -8.28 -9.81
C TYR A 139 3.99 -9.18 -9.38
N THR A 140 3.71 -10.24 -8.62
CA THR A 140 4.73 -11.12 -8.07
C THR A 140 5.37 -12.02 -9.12
N THR A 141 4.58 -12.48 -10.09
CA THR A 141 5.09 -13.46 -11.07
C THR A 141 5.95 -12.82 -12.15
N HIS A 142 5.60 -11.61 -12.63
CA HIS A 142 6.23 -10.98 -13.80
C HIS A 142 6.54 -9.50 -13.62
N LEU A 143 5.55 -8.67 -13.26
CA LEU A 143 5.62 -7.22 -13.44
C LEU A 143 6.62 -6.53 -12.51
N SER A 144 6.79 -7.02 -11.28
CA SER A 144 7.80 -6.51 -10.35
C SER A 144 9.24 -6.69 -10.88
N ARG A 145 9.48 -7.75 -11.67
CA ARG A 145 10.79 -8.02 -12.27
C ARG A 145 11.09 -7.14 -13.47
N TRP A 146 10.07 -6.56 -14.11
CA TRP A 146 10.20 -5.72 -15.30
C TRP A 146 10.23 -4.22 -14.98
N GLY A 147 10.32 -3.84 -13.73
CA GLY A 147 10.37 -2.44 -13.30
C GLY A 147 9.01 -1.75 -13.28
N MET A 148 7.92 -2.50 -13.39
CA MET A 148 6.56 -1.95 -13.34
C MET A 148 5.99 -1.87 -11.93
N GLY A 149 6.77 -2.25 -10.91
CA GLY A 149 6.31 -2.30 -9.53
C GLY A 149 5.78 -0.97 -9.03
N ASP A 150 6.53 0.11 -9.27
CA ASP A 150 6.20 1.47 -8.83
C ASP A 150 4.88 1.95 -9.48
N LEU A 151 4.71 1.71 -10.79
CA LEU A 151 3.45 2.03 -11.49
C LEU A 151 2.25 1.27 -10.89
N LEU A 152 2.43 -0.02 -10.57
CA LEU A 152 1.37 -0.83 -9.98
C LEU A 152 1.02 -0.38 -8.56
N VAL A 153 1.99 0.10 -7.78
CA VAL A 153 1.71 0.71 -6.47
C VAL A 153 0.91 1.99 -6.64
N LEU A 154 1.26 2.87 -7.57
CA LEU A 154 0.46 4.07 -7.88
C LEU A 154 -0.98 3.71 -8.24
N LEU A 155 -1.19 2.65 -9.02
CA LEU A 155 -2.53 2.20 -9.41
C LEU A 155 -3.28 1.53 -8.27
N PHE A 156 -2.72 0.49 -7.65
CA PHE A 156 -3.45 -0.40 -6.73
C PHE A 156 -3.35 -0.01 -5.25
N PHE A 157 -2.48 0.94 -4.89
CA PHE A 157 -2.43 1.56 -3.55
C PHE A 157 -2.74 3.06 -3.57
N GLY A 158 -3.00 3.63 -4.73
CA GLY A 158 -3.43 5.01 -4.91
C GLY A 158 -4.75 5.07 -5.66
N LEU A 159 -4.69 5.05 -6.99
CA LEU A 159 -5.81 5.36 -7.87
C LEU A 159 -7.03 4.47 -7.60
N VAL A 160 -6.86 3.16 -7.70
CA VAL A 160 -7.98 2.22 -7.59
C VAL A 160 -8.66 2.29 -6.22
N PRO A 161 -7.97 2.12 -5.08
CA PRO A 161 -8.67 2.06 -3.80
C PRO A 161 -9.25 3.41 -3.36
N VAL A 162 -8.59 4.54 -3.62
CA VAL A 162 -9.15 5.87 -3.29
C VAL A 162 -10.37 6.16 -4.15
N CYS A 163 -10.24 6.02 -5.47
CA CYS A 163 -11.33 6.35 -6.41
C CYS A 163 -12.51 5.41 -6.28
N ALA A 164 -12.29 4.09 -6.18
CA ALA A 164 -13.36 3.11 -6.03
C ALA A 164 -14.12 3.30 -4.71
N THR A 165 -13.41 3.53 -3.60
CA THR A 165 -14.03 3.79 -2.30
C THR A 165 -14.88 5.05 -2.33
N TYR A 166 -14.38 6.14 -2.92
CA TYR A 166 -15.14 7.37 -3.09
C TYR A 166 -16.34 7.17 -4.02
N TYR A 167 -16.15 6.52 -5.18
CA TYR A 167 -17.18 6.28 -6.18
C TYR A 167 -18.35 5.48 -5.63
N ILE A 168 -18.10 4.43 -4.84
CA ILE A 168 -19.13 3.63 -4.16
C ILE A 168 -20.01 4.50 -3.25
N GLN A 169 -19.46 5.54 -2.67
CA GLN A 169 -20.16 6.47 -1.78
C GLN A 169 -20.93 7.57 -2.53
N ARG A 170 -20.42 8.01 -3.70
CA ARG A 170 -20.85 9.26 -4.33
C ARG A 170 -21.28 9.13 -5.79
N HIS A 171 -20.98 8.02 -6.48
CA HIS A 171 -21.25 7.76 -7.90
C HIS A 171 -20.65 8.82 -8.87
N THR A 172 -19.65 9.54 -8.42
CA THR A 172 -18.92 10.57 -9.18
C THR A 172 -17.45 10.45 -8.87
N LEU A 173 -16.60 11.11 -9.67
CA LEU A 173 -15.19 11.32 -9.38
C LEU A 173 -14.91 12.81 -9.60
N THR A 174 -14.25 13.44 -8.63
CA THR A 174 -13.82 14.84 -8.74
C THR A 174 -12.32 14.93 -8.99
N THR A 175 -11.86 16.11 -9.43
CA THR A 175 -10.42 16.36 -9.64
C THR A 175 -9.64 16.19 -8.33
N GLU A 176 -10.21 16.62 -7.21
CA GLU A 176 -9.60 16.49 -5.88
C GLU A 176 -9.40 15.02 -5.50
N VAL A 177 -10.36 14.16 -5.82
CA VAL A 177 -10.25 12.70 -5.56
C VAL A 177 -9.17 12.07 -6.43
N LEU A 178 -9.13 12.39 -7.73
CA LEU A 178 -8.11 11.88 -8.65
C LEU A 178 -6.70 12.32 -8.22
N LEU A 179 -6.51 13.59 -7.88
CA LEU A 179 -5.23 14.11 -7.43
C LEU A 179 -4.82 13.54 -6.07
N SER A 180 -5.79 13.39 -5.13
CA SER A 180 -5.52 12.74 -3.84
C SER A 180 -5.15 11.27 -3.99
N SER A 181 -5.76 10.57 -4.95
CA SER A 181 -5.42 9.18 -5.24
C SER A 181 -3.98 9.04 -5.75
N LEU A 182 -3.55 9.94 -6.62
CA LEU A 182 -2.17 10.00 -7.10
C LEU A 182 -1.19 10.33 -5.95
N ALA A 183 -1.50 11.33 -5.14
CA ALA A 183 -0.70 11.69 -3.97
C ALA A 183 -0.57 10.52 -2.97
N CYS A 184 -1.67 9.82 -2.71
CA CYS A 184 -1.68 8.61 -1.87
C CYS A 184 -0.76 7.53 -2.46
N GLY A 185 -0.89 7.23 -3.74
CA GLY A 185 -0.04 6.26 -4.43
C GLY A 185 1.45 6.61 -4.33
N MET A 186 1.82 7.88 -4.55
CA MET A 186 3.20 8.36 -4.40
C MET A 186 3.74 8.15 -2.98
N VAL A 187 2.93 8.45 -1.96
CA VAL A 187 3.35 8.24 -0.56
C VAL A 187 3.51 6.76 -0.26
N VAL A 188 2.62 5.89 -0.72
CA VAL A 188 2.74 4.44 -0.52
C VAL A 188 3.93 3.88 -1.31
N ASP A 189 4.21 4.40 -2.50
CA ASP A 189 5.34 3.96 -3.32
C ASP A 189 6.69 4.21 -2.63
N THR A 190 6.81 5.18 -1.74
CA THR A 190 8.02 5.36 -0.92
C THR A 190 8.41 4.09 -0.15
N LEU A 191 7.44 3.24 0.22
CA LEU A 191 7.70 1.95 0.88
C LEU A 191 8.32 0.93 -0.07
N LEU A 192 7.82 0.85 -1.31
CA LEU A 192 8.39 0.01 -2.35
C LEU A 192 9.80 0.49 -2.71
N MET A 193 9.99 1.80 -2.84
CA MET A 193 11.30 2.40 -3.08
C MET A 193 12.35 1.99 -2.03
N VAL A 194 12.03 2.07 -0.73
CA VAL A 194 12.95 1.64 0.34
C VAL A 194 13.20 0.14 0.27
N ASN A 195 12.17 -0.65 -0.01
CA ASN A 195 12.31 -2.10 -0.14
C ASN A 195 13.27 -2.47 -1.29
N ASN A 196 13.06 -1.88 -2.48
CA ASN A 196 13.89 -2.11 -3.65
C ASN A 196 15.30 -1.52 -3.46
N TYR A 197 15.43 -0.37 -2.77
CA TYR A 197 16.72 0.24 -2.45
C TYR A 197 17.56 -0.65 -1.53
N ARG A 198 16.95 -1.28 -0.52
CA ARG A 198 17.61 -2.25 0.35
C ARG A 198 18.10 -3.48 -0.43
N ASP A 199 17.24 -3.99 -1.32
CA ASP A 199 17.47 -5.27 -2.01
C ASP A 199 18.20 -5.11 -3.35
N ARG A 200 18.54 -3.89 -3.78
CA ARG A 200 19.07 -3.55 -5.12
C ARG A 200 20.23 -4.41 -5.62
N GLU A 201 21.16 -4.79 -4.72
CA GLU A 201 22.31 -5.63 -5.10
C GLU A 201 21.87 -7.09 -5.32
N GLY A 202 20.94 -7.58 -4.51
CA GLY A 202 20.31 -8.88 -4.67
C GLY A 202 19.48 -8.94 -5.95
N ASP A 203 18.62 -7.96 -6.16
CA ASP A 203 17.77 -7.84 -7.35
C ASP A 203 18.60 -7.82 -8.63
N ARG A 204 19.71 -7.09 -8.66
CA ARG A 204 20.64 -7.07 -9.80
C ARG A 204 21.23 -8.46 -10.06
N ARG A 205 21.66 -9.18 -9.02
CA ARG A 205 22.21 -10.55 -9.17
C ARG A 205 21.17 -11.55 -9.68
N HIS A 206 19.91 -11.40 -9.28
CA HIS A 206 18.80 -12.27 -9.74
C HIS A 206 18.14 -11.78 -11.05
N GLY A 207 18.73 -10.78 -11.72
CA GLY A 207 18.24 -10.25 -13.00
C GLY A 207 16.91 -9.49 -12.90
N LYS A 208 16.50 -9.03 -11.70
CA LYS A 208 15.35 -8.15 -11.51
C LYS A 208 15.70 -6.74 -11.97
N ARG A 209 14.84 -6.12 -12.76
CA ARG A 209 14.99 -4.76 -13.28
C ARG A 209 14.04 -3.80 -12.56
N THR A 210 14.10 -3.75 -11.21
CA THR A 210 13.32 -2.77 -10.44
C THR A 210 13.72 -1.35 -10.84
N LEU A 211 12.84 -0.36 -10.62
CA LEU A 211 13.12 1.04 -10.92
C LEU A 211 14.44 1.47 -10.27
N VAL A 212 14.66 1.08 -9.00
CA VAL A 212 15.90 1.37 -8.26
C VAL A 212 17.15 0.78 -8.92
N VAL A 213 17.07 -0.43 -9.45
CA VAL A 213 18.18 -1.05 -10.19
C VAL A 213 18.49 -0.30 -11.47
N LEU A 214 17.44 0.21 -12.15
CA LEU A 214 17.57 0.93 -13.41
C LEU A 214 18.15 2.33 -13.26
N ILE A 215 17.65 3.11 -12.28
CA ILE A 215 18.08 4.51 -12.11
C ILE A 215 19.28 4.67 -11.19
N GLY A 216 19.61 3.64 -10.40
CA GLY A 216 20.75 3.63 -9.48
C GLY A 216 20.51 4.33 -8.14
N GLU A 217 21.49 4.24 -7.25
CA GLU A 217 21.40 4.64 -5.83
C GLU A 217 21.00 6.10 -5.65
N LYS A 218 21.77 7.03 -6.23
CA LYS A 218 21.55 8.48 -6.02
C LYS A 218 20.22 8.98 -6.55
N ALA A 219 19.82 8.51 -7.74
CA ALA A 219 18.54 8.90 -8.32
C ALA A 219 17.37 8.31 -7.53
N SER A 220 17.50 7.09 -6.97
CA SER A 220 16.51 6.48 -6.10
C SER A 220 16.32 7.22 -4.78
N GLU A 221 17.42 7.70 -4.17
CA GLU A 221 17.36 8.56 -2.99
C GLU A 221 16.58 9.85 -3.27
N LEU A 222 16.88 10.50 -4.40
CA LEU A 222 16.19 11.73 -4.79
C LEU A 222 14.73 11.46 -5.11
N LEU A 223 14.41 10.37 -5.81
CA LEU A 223 13.04 9.99 -6.14
C LEU A 223 12.22 9.70 -4.87
N TYR A 224 12.80 8.99 -3.89
CA TYR A 224 12.15 8.79 -2.58
C TYR A 224 11.73 10.12 -1.96
N LEU A 225 12.64 11.09 -1.89
CA LEU A 225 12.33 12.42 -1.33
C LEU A 225 11.28 13.17 -2.16
N SER A 226 11.40 13.12 -3.49
CA SER A 226 10.53 13.83 -4.42
C SER A 226 9.09 13.31 -4.38
N LEU A 227 8.88 12.01 -4.21
CA LEU A 227 7.53 11.41 -4.10
C LEU A 227 6.75 11.99 -2.93
N GLY A 228 7.38 12.09 -1.75
CA GLY A 228 6.72 12.67 -0.57
C GLY A 228 6.43 14.17 -0.73
N LEU A 229 7.38 14.92 -1.33
CA LEU A 229 7.20 16.35 -1.60
C LEU A 229 6.09 16.59 -2.62
N ALA A 230 6.11 15.86 -3.75
CA ALA A 230 5.11 15.98 -4.80
C ALA A 230 3.71 15.64 -4.28
N ALA A 231 3.58 14.60 -3.44
CA ALA A 231 2.30 14.24 -2.83
C ALA A 231 1.70 15.39 -1.99
N CYS A 232 2.53 16.09 -1.21
CA CYS A 232 2.05 17.26 -0.44
C CYS A 232 1.74 18.47 -1.35
N LEU A 233 2.53 18.70 -2.42
CA LEU A 233 2.28 19.79 -3.37
C LEU A 233 1.00 19.57 -4.19
N ILE A 234 0.66 18.32 -4.52
CA ILE A 234 -0.64 17.99 -5.15
C ILE A 234 -1.80 18.48 -4.28
N GLY A 235 -1.64 18.50 -2.96
CA GLY A 235 -2.63 19.05 -2.02
C GLY A 235 -3.00 20.52 -2.25
N LEU A 236 -2.25 21.29 -3.06
CA LEU A 236 -2.61 22.65 -3.47
C LEU A 236 -4.01 22.73 -4.10
N VAL A 237 -4.51 21.63 -4.68
CA VAL A 237 -5.86 21.55 -5.24
C VAL A 237 -6.94 21.91 -4.20
N PHE A 238 -6.69 21.66 -2.92
CA PHE A 238 -7.64 21.92 -1.83
C PHE A 238 -7.75 23.40 -1.43
N LEU A 239 -6.85 24.25 -1.90
CA LEU A 239 -6.94 25.70 -1.67
C LEU A 239 -8.10 26.33 -2.45
N PHE A 240 -8.43 25.81 -3.64
CA PHE A 240 -9.51 26.34 -4.48
C PHE A 240 -10.90 26.21 -3.83
N PRO A 241 -11.28 25.05 -3.24
CA PRO A 241 -12.53 24.94 -2.48
C PRO A 241 -12.44 25.45 -1.04
N GLY A 242 -11.33 26.09 -0.62
CA GLY A 242 -11.15 26.62 0.73
C GLY A 242 -10.86 25.59 1.82
N ARG A 243 -10.40 24.37 1.46
CA ARG A 243 -10.06 23.29 2.38
C ARG A 243 -8.60 23.41 2.86
N TYR A 244 -8.34 24.40 3.69
CA TYR A 244 -6.96 24.73 4.13
C TYR A 244 -6.32 23.68 5.04
N CYS A 245 -7.08 23.07 5.94
CA CYS A 245 -6.56 22.04 6.85
C CYS A 245 -6.13 20.79 6.07
N THR A 246 -6.91 20.39 5.05
CA THR A 246 -6.59 19.26 4.16
C THR A 246 -5.26 19.48 3.42
N PHE A 247 -4.96 20.73 3.05
CA PHE A 247 -3.69 21.10 2.43
C PHE A 247 -2.55 21.16 3.43
N ILE A 248 -2.72 21.88 4.56
CA ILE A 248 -1.61 22.21 5.47
C ILE A 248 -1.16 21.03 6.32
N LEU A 249 -2.08 20.21 6.89
CA LEU A 249 -1.72 19.17 7.83
C LEU A 249 -0.77 18.11 7.24
N PRO A 250 -0.93 17.63 5.99
CA PRO A 250 0.01 16.68 5.40
C PRO A 250 1.46 17.17 5.35
N PHE A 251 1.75 18.47 5.43
CA PHE A 251 3.13 18.97 5.46
C PHE A 251 3.90 18.55 6.72
N ILE A 252 3.21 18.21 7.81
CA ILE A 252 3.84 17.62 9.00
C ILE A 252 4.52 16.29 8.64
N TYR A 253 3.93 15.52 7.73
CA TYR A 253 4.54 14.29 7.21
C TYR A 253 5.92 14.56 6.56
N LEU A 254 6.11 15.70 5.88
CA LEU A 254 7.38 16.00 5.21
C LEU A 254 8.56 16.09 6.18
N ALA A 255 8.34 16.56 7.40
CA ALA A 255 9.39 16.58 8.43
C ALA A 255 9.85 15.15 8.77
N LEU A 256 8.90 14.23 8.94
CA LEU A 256 9.18 12.81 9.21
C LEU A 256 9.80 12.13 8.00
N HIS A 257 9.28 12.41 6.81
CA HIS A 257 9.77 11.87 5.55
C HIS A 257 11.22 12.32 5.27
N GLY A 258 11.52 13.61 5.43
CA GLY A 258 12.86 14.16 5.30
C GLY A 258 13.84 13.59 6.32
N HIS A 259 13.40 13.34 7.56
CA HIS A 259 14.22 12.66 8.56
C HIS A 259 14.54 11.21 8.14
N THR A 260 13.53 10.47 7.68
CA THR A 260 13.70 9.09 7.19
C THR A 260 14.60 9.03 5.96
N TYR A 261 14.49 9.99 5.03
CA TYR A 261 15.37 10.15 3.89
C TYR A 261 16.84 10.32 4.31
N ARG A 262 17.10 11.20 5.27
CA ARG A 262 18.47 11.42 5.78
C ARG A 262 19.07 10.14 6.36
N GLN A 263 18.29 9.39 7.14
CA GLN A 263 18.74 8.12 7.70
C GLN A 263 18.98 7.08 6.59
N MET A 264 18.08 6.94 5.59
CA MET A 264 18.27 6.06 4.45
C MET A 264 19.59 6.35 3.73
N LYS A 265 19.88 7.63 3.46
CA LYS A 265 21.10 8.09 2.82
C LYS A 265 22.36 7.83 3.66
N THR A 266 22.28 7.82 4.99
CA THR A 266 23.39 7.52 5.89
C THR A 266 23.67 6.02 5.95
N ILE A 267 22.62 5.20 6.03
CA ILE A 267 22.73 3.73 6.16
C ILE A 267 23.17 3.08 4.84
N LYS A 268 22.65 3.55 3.72
CA LYS A 268 22.93 3.12 2.33
C LYS A 268 22.64 1.66 2.01
N GLN A 269 23.00 0.70 2.85
CA GLN A 269 22.89 -0.73 2.52
C GLN A 269 22.72 -1.63 3.75
N GLY A 270 22.26 -2.86 3.51
CA GLY A 270 22.22 -3.91 4.52
C GLY A 270 20.91 -3.95 5.34
N LYS A 271 20.91 -4.85 6.32
CA LYS A 271 19.72 -5.13 7.15
C LYS A 271 19.22 -3.95 7.98
N ALA A 272 20.07 -2.94 8.24
CA ALA A 272 19.66 -1.72 8.95
C ALA A 272 18.59 -0.93 8.20
N LEU A 273 18.47 -1.07 6.87
CA LEU A 273 17.40 -0.48 6.09
C LEU A 273 15.99 -1.03 6.42
N ASN A 274 15.88 -2.15 7.12
CA ASN A 274 14.60 -2.63 7.64
C ASN A 274 14.00 -1.67 8.69
N GLN A 275 14.82 -0.92 9.41
CA GLN A 275 14.34 0.14 10.28
C GLN A 275 13.71 1.27 9.46
N ILE A 276 14.36 1.66 8.36
CA ILE A 276 13.84 2.69 7.45
C ILE A 276 12.52 2.26 6.83
N LEU A 277 12.39 0.99 6.45
CA LEU A 277 11.12 0.43 5.98
C LEU A 277 9.99 0.59 7.01
N GLY A 278 10.29 0.30 8.29
CA GLY A 278 9.32 0.49 9.38
C GLY A 278 8.95 1.95 9.61
N LEU A 279 9.92 2.86 9.56
CA LEU A 279 9.68 4.31 9.66
C LEU A 279 8.86 4.84 8.49
N THR A 280 9.15 4.38 7.27
CA THR A 280 8.37 4.75 6.07
C THR A 280 6.92 4.27 6.18
N ALA A 281 6.69 3.02 6.60
CA ALA A 281 5.33 2.51 6.82
C ALA A 281 4.55 3.34 7.85
N ARG A 282 5.20 3.72 8.96
CA ARG A 282 4.61 4.64 9.95
C ARG A 282 4.28 6.00 9.34
N ASN A 283 5.20 6.56 8.56
CA ASN A 283 5.03 7.88 7.93
C ASN A 283 3.86 7.88 6.92
N ILE A 284 3.68 6.80 6.16
CA ILE A 284 2.51 6.61 5.28
C ILE A 284 1.20 6.68 6.07
N PHE A 285 1.14 5.98 7.21
CA PHE A 285 -0.05 6.00 8.07
C PHE A 285 -0.31 7.40 8.63
N ILE A 286 0.74 8.09 9.09
CA ILE A 286 0.64 9.47 9.60
C ILE A 286 0.15 10.41 8.49
N TYR A 287 0.64 10.28 7.24
CA TYR A 287 0.14 11.05 6.10
C TYR A 287 -1.37 10.87 5.91
N GLY A 288 -1.83 9.61 5.84
CA GLY A 288 -3.26 9.32 5.67
C GLY A 288 -4.11 9.85 6.83
N LEU A 289 -3.62 9.73 8.06
CA LEU A 289 -4.29 10.26 9.25
C LEU A 289 -4.39 11.79 9.23
N LEU A 290 -3.28 12.48 8.93
CA LEU A 290 -3.25 13.95 8.84
C LEU A 290 -4.14 14.46 7.72
N PHE A 291 -4.14 13.80 6.56
CA PHE A 291 -5.04 14.10 5.46
C PHE A 291 -6.51 13.97 5.89
N THR A 292 -6.87 12.83 6.49
CA THR A 292 -8.24 12.56 6.97
C THR A 292 -8.67 13.57 8.04
N ILE A 293 -7.81 13.87 9.02
CA ILE A 293 -8.09 14.89 10.03
C ILE A 293 -8.27 16.25 9.38
N GLY A 294 -7.43 16.62 8.40
CA GLY A 294 -7.56 17.87 7.66
C GLY A 294 -8.92 18.00 7.00
N VAL A 295 -9.36 16.96 6.27
CA VAL A 295 -10.69 16.92 5.64
C VAL A 295 -11.81 17.09 6.66
N LEU A 296 -11.75 16.39 7.80
CA LEU A 296 -12.78 16.46 8.85
C LEU A 296 -12.82 17.85 9.52
N LEU A 297 -11.67 18.48 9.74
CA LEU A 297 -11.59 19.83 10.29
C LEU A 297 -12.17 20.85 9.30
N ASP A 298 -11.82 20.77 8.02
CA ASP A 298 -12.39 21.67 7.01
C ASP A 298 -13.93 21.54 6.95
N VAL A 299 -14.48 20.33 7.04
CA VAL A 299 -15.94 20.11 7.14
C VAL A 299 -16.53 20.76 8.39
N ALA A 300 -15.81 20.73 9.52
CA ALA A 300 -16.28 21.33 10.76
C ALA A 300 -16.23 22.86 10.76
N PHE A 301 -15.25 23.47 10.05
CA PHE A 301 -15.06 24.93 10.01
C PHE A 301 -15.80 25.62 8.87
N ILE A 302 -16.13 24.92 7.78
CA ILE A 302 -16.88 25.49 6.63
C ILE A 302 -18.41 25.54 6.90
N LYS A 303 -18.88 24.90 7.98
CA LYS A 303 -20.28 25.03 8.47
C LYS A 303 -20.45 26.29 9.29
#